data_be0953593e9271b77e77fb88a482130e
#
_entry.id   be0953593e9271b77e77fb88a482130e
#
_cell.length_a   1.000
_cell.length_b   1.000
_cell.length_c   1.000
_cell.angle_alpha   90.00
_cell.angle_beta   90.00
_cell.angle_gamma   90.00
#
_symmetry.space_group_name_H-M   'P 1'
#
loop_
_entity.id
_entity.type
_entity.pdbx_description
1 polymer ?
#
loop_
_entity_poly.entity_id
_entity_poly.type
_entity_poly.pdbx_seq_one_letter_code
_entity_poly.pdbx_strand_id
1 'polypeptide(L)'
;MLRNLPLSASGRLRLLIGIALCSQLLVPAFAKADPAYDALIIQARNGNFTPALTQLRQLSSERQTPGQVSDHLVIAGWAGQDAEVLQVYEAQGKHRNLSTQALATVARTYRNQKQWAQAEAVYRQALLREPNNVDLQLGLALTQADGGQASEVVQRTRALVAAKPDDPNRRMALGYALTRAGLNYDALHEFDQAFIRAGDKPDVAREYIVALQKARLPEPALRLSALRPGLLDAVTQRRLVGAIAAERVRMAEFATRTEQERYVIADRALQDYDRLLARWTPEPGAHDDVVTWRIDRLGALKARARMADVIREYETLKGEGVQLPTYAVRWVAAAYLDQREPEKAEPLYRQALTAADADPADRVEDSTALFYALLESDKVMEAREVASNLANQEKPRVELKGLPIGNPSDSWMDAQQLAAQAGTYGGDLPGSEAALEALVAKAPGNVGLRVAQADMYRAREWPRRAEGTLKETETQAPRDIGLEVSQAYTAMDLQEWRQMDALTDDVLARNPDNRQVQRLSRLRDVHDMAELRVEAYTGKSYGGGNNNDAGAVSGSRDWGIESVIYTPPIDEDWRLFAGAGYATADFQEGTGQHRW
;
A
#
# COMPACT_ATOMS: atom_id res chain seq x y z
N MET A 1 -1.22 -3.28 0.76
CA MET A 1 -1.18 -1.86 1.04
C MET A 1 -2.08 -1.43 2.20
N LEU A 2 -2.05 -1.95 3.31
CA LEU A 2 -2.53 -1.45 4.61
C LEU A 2 -1.88 -2.31 5.67
N ARG A 3 -0.56 -2.24 5.72
CA ARG A 3 0.22 -2.60 6.90
C ARG A 3 0.23 -1.38 7.80
N ASN A 4 -0.16 -1.59 9.04
CA ASN A 4 0.00 -0.64 10.15
C ASN A 4 -0.83 0.65 10.06
N LEU A 5 -2.15 0.54 10.26
CA LEU A 5 -2.80 1.56 11.05
C LEU A 5 -2.18 1.48 12.44
N PRO A 6 -1.54 2.54 12.97
CA PRO A 6 -1.17 2.56 14.37
C PRO A 6 -2.46 2.44 15.16
N LEU A 7 -2.61 1.35 15.89
CA LEU A 7 -3.58 1.28 16.97
C LEU A 7 -3.19 2.43 17.91
N SER A 8 -3.89 3.56 17.79
CA SER A 8 -3.74 4.63 18.75
C SER A 8 -3.95 4.03 20.13
N ALA A 9 -3.07 4.38 21.05
CA ALA A 9 -2.89 3.79 22.37
C ALA A 9 -4.03 4.09 23.36
N SER A 10 -5.29 4.00 22.99
CA SER A 10 -6.43 4.22 23.86
C SER A 10 -7.45 3.08 23.91
N GLY A 11 -7.24 2.01 23.19
CA GLY A 11 -7.98 0.76 23.40
C GLY A 11 -7.12 -0.21 24.20
N ARG A 12 -7.18 -0.16 25.52
CA ARG A 12 -6.62 -1.20 26.39
C ARG A 12 -7.33 -2.51 26.05
N LEU A 13 -6.76 -3.27 25.10
CA LEU A 13 -7.18 -4.66 24.86
C LEU A 13 -6.74 -5.46 26.09
N ARG A 14 -7.58 -5.43 27.12
CA ARG A 14 -7.46 -6.35 28.24
C ARG A 14 -7.88 -7.70 27.73
N LEU A 15 -6.91 -8.52 27.36
CA LEU A 15 -7.12 -9.96 27.22
C LEU A 15 -7.43 -10.50 28.63
N LEU A 16 -8.67 -10.33 29.07
CA LEU A 16 -9.21 -11.04 30.21
C LEU A 16 -9.51 -12.47 29.72
N ILE A 17 -8.47 -13.31 29.67
CA ILE A 17 -8.71 -14.76 29.72
C ILE A 17 -9.27 -15.00 31.12
N GLY A 18 -10.59 -14.98 31.22
CA GLY A 18 -11.32 -15.41 32.39
C GLY A 18 -11.17 -16.92 32.52
N ILE A 19 -10.09 -17.36 33.12
CA ILE A 19 -9.91 -18.77 33.49
C ILE A 19 -10.79 -19.03 34.68
N ALA A 20 -11.94 -19.67 34.44
CA ALA A 20 -12.71 -20.29 35.51
C ALA A 20 -11.91 -21.53 35.98
N LEU A 21 -11.07 -21.35 36.98
CA LEU A 21 -10.37 -22.44 37.66
C LEU A 21 -11.30 -23.08 38.68
N CYS A 22 -11.86 -24.25 38.33
CA CYS A 22 -12.19 -25.28 39.31
C CYS A 22 -10.92 -26.05 39.65
N SER A 23 -10.10 -25.54 40.59
CA SER A 23 -9.02 -26.33 41.19
C SER A 23 -9.46 -26.80 42.56
N GLN A 24 -9.52 -28.11 42.70
CA GLN A 24 -9.60 -28.76 44.02
C GLN A 24 -8.33 -28.42 44.81
N LEU A 25 -8.53 -27.83 45.98
CA LEU A 25 -7.49 -27.45 46.93
C LEU A 25 -6.98 -28.64 47.69
N LEU A 26 -5.71 -29.00 47.50
CA LEU A 26 -4.90 -29.61 48.55
C LEU A 26 -4.45 -28.50 49.51
N VAL A 27 -5.03 -28.43 50.67
CA VAL A 27 -4.67 -27.50 51.76
C VAL A 27 -3.43 -28.07 52.46
N PRO A 28 -2.28 -27.37 52.50
CA PRO A 28 -1.26 -27.67 53.47
C PRO A 28 -1.71 -27.19 54.86
N ALA A 29 -1.78 -28.08 55.81
CA ALA A 29 -2.09 -27.77 57.20
C ALA A 29 -0.99 -26.90 57.84
N PHE A 30 -1.44 -26.05 58.81
CA PHE A 30 -0.72 -25.21 59.74
C PHE A 30 -0.49 -23.73 59.36
N ALA A 31 -1.57 -23.00 59.20
CA ALA A 31 -1.69 -21.62 59.67
C ALA A 31 -3.04 -21.56 60.38
N LYS A 32 -3.13 -20.92 61.57
CA LYS A 32 -4.43 -20.64 62.20
C LYS A 32 -5.31 -19.91 61.21
N ALA A 33 -6.36 -20.61 60.73
CA ALA A 33 -7.33 -20.03 59.83
C ALA A 33 -7.98 -18.84 60.59
N ASP A 34 -7.89 -17.64 59.98
CA ASP A 34 -8.69 -16.49 60.41
C ASP A 34 -10.00 -16.51 59.61
N PRO A 35 -11.13 -16.97 60.20
CA PRO A 35 -12.38 -17.11 59.46
C PRO A 35 -12.88 -15.79 58.86
N ALA A 36 -12.51 -14.66 59.49
CA ALA A 36 -12.86 -13.33 59.01
C ALA A 36 -12.06 -12.99 57.73
N TYR A 37 -10.77 -13.30 57.70
CA TYR A 37 -9.93 -13.11 56.52
C TYR A 37 -10.36 -14.02 55.37
N ASP A 38 -10.61 -15.31 55.65
CA ASP A 38 -11.07 -16.25 54.62
C ASP A 38 -12.41 -15.82 53.97
N ALA A 39 -13.32 -15.27 54.78
CA ALA A 39 -14.58 -14.70 54.28
C ALA A 39 -14.36 -13.55 53.29
N LEU A 40 -13.36 -12.67 53.53
CA LEU A 40 -13.00 -11.57 52.63
C LEU A 40 -12.40 -12.09 51.31
N ILE A 41 -11.56 -13.11 51.38
CA ILE A 41 -11.01 -13.76 50.16
C ILE A 41 -12.10 -14.39 49.31
N ILE A 42 -13.11 -15.02 49.96
CA ILE A 42 -14.28 -15.59 49.25
C ILE A 42 -15.10 -14.46 48.59
N GLN A 43 -15.32 -13.32 49.29
CA GLN A 43 -16.01 -12.17 48.71
C GLN A 43 -15.24 -11.62 47.49
N ALA A 44 -13.92 -11.54 47.56
CA ALA A 44 -13.09 -11.09 46.45
C ALA A 44 -13.16 -12.04 45.26
N ARG A 45 -13.21 -13.36 45.48
CA ARG A 45 -13.43 -14.36 44.41
C ARG A 45 -14.78 -14.18 43.71
N ASN A 46 -15.79 -13.68 44.42
CA ASN A 46 -17.12 -13.38 43.91
C ASN A 46 -17.25 -11.97 43.30
N GLY A 47 -16.11 -11.27 43.12
CA GLY A 47 -16.06 -9.96 42.45
C GLY A 47 -16.14 -8.74 43.38
N ASN A 48 -16.31 -8.93 44.69
CA ASN A 48 -16.28 -7.83 45.69
C ASN A 48 -14.86 -7.66 46.24
N PHE A 49 -14.02 -6.88 45.56
CA PHE A 49 -12.59 -6.75 45.86
C PHE A 49 -12.29 -5.76 46.98
N THR A 50 -13.13 -4.72 47.15
CA THR A 50 -12.85 -3.57 48.01
C THR A 50 -12.61 -3.94 49.47
N PRO A 51 -13.40 -4.80 50.13
CA PRO A 51 -13.17 -5.13 51.54
C PRO A 51 -11.82 -5.81 51.79
N ALA A 52 -11.48 -6.77 50.94
CA ALA A 52 -10.21 -7.51 51.03
C ALA A 52 -9.00 -6.58 50.78
N LEU A 53 -9.05 -5.72 49.76
CA LEU A 53 -7.97 -4.78 49.45
C LEU A 53 -7.82 -3.73 50.56
N THR A 54 -8.91 -3.25 51.16
CA THR A 54 -8.85 -2.30 52.26
C THR A 54 -8.12 -2.88 53.48
N GLN A 55 -8.43 -4.14 53.84
CA GLN A 55 -7.74 -4.81 54.96
C GLN A 55 -6.27 -5.08 54.61
N LEU A 56 -5.97 -5.56 53.42
CA LEU A 56 -4.58 -5.88 52.98
C LEU A 56 -3.70 -4.62 52.94
N ARG A 57 -4.23 -3.45 52.56
CA ARG A 57 -3.52 -2.18 52.56
C ARG A 57 -3.24 -1.63 53.98
N GLN A 58 -4.09 -1.95 54.95
CA GLN A 58 -3.90 -1.54 56.36
C GLN A 58 -2.81 -2.34 57.10
N LEU A 59 -2.50 -3.55 56.58
CA LEU A 59 -1.42 -4.36 57.15
C LEU A 59 -0.07 -3.76 56.77
N SER A 60 0.78 -3.47 57.76
CA SER A 60 2.14 -3.01 57.49
C SER A 60 2.92 -4.09 56.70
N SER A 61 3.79 -3.64 55.81
CA SER A 61 4.58 -4.53 54.91
C SER A 61 5.38 -5.59 55.68
N GLU A 62 5.84 -5.27 56.88
CA GLU A 62 6.61 -6.18 57.73
C GLU A 62 5.74 -7.30 58.38
N ARG A 63 4.44 -7.04 58.54
CA ARG A 63 3.49 -7.96 59.20
C ARG A 63 2.73 -8.87 58.23
N GLN A 64 2.77 -8.59 56.92
CA GLN A 64 2.11 -9.43 55.95
C GLN A 64 2.86 -10.76 55.75
N THR A 65 2.13 -11.86 55.83
CA THR A 65 2.67 -13.20 55.46
C THR A 65 2.86 -13.32 53.96
N PRO A 66 3.69 -14.21 53.43
CA PRO A 66 3.81 -14.47 51.98
C PRO A 66 2.48 -14.82 51.32
N GLY A 67 1.57 -15.50 52.05
CA GLY A 67 0.20 -15.80 51.59
C GLY A 67 -0.63 -14.52 51.39
N GLN A 68 -0.62 -13.64 52.38
CA GLN A 68 -1.35 -12.35 52.30
C GLN A 68 -0.81 -11.42 51.21
N VAL A 69 0.52 -11.41 51.00
CA VAL A 69 1.10 -10.68 49.85
C VAL A 69 0.66 -11.31 48.51
N SER A 70 0.61 -12.65 48.46
CA SER A 70 0.10 -13.35 47.26
C SER A 70 -1.38 -13.00 47.00
N ASP A 71 -2.23 -13.00 48.06
CA ASP A 71 -3.63 -12.64 47.93
C ASP A 71 -3.80 -11.18 47.51
N HIS A 72 -2.99 -10.27 48.06
CA HIS A 72 -3.00 -8.85 47.68
C HIS A 72 -2.73 -8.67 46.21
N LEU A 73 -1.66 -9.29 45.68
CA LEU A 73 -1.29 -9.25 44.26
C LEU A 73 -2.39 -9.80 43.36
N VAL A 74 -2.97 -10.94 43.74
CA VAL A 74 -4.01 -11.61 42.95
C VAL A 74 -5.30 -10.78 42.92
N ILE A 75 -5.75 -10.29 44.09
CA ILE A 75 -7.01 -9.52 44.21
C ILE A 75 -6.86 -8.15 43.55
N ALA A 76 -5.74 -7.46 43.73
CA ALA A 76 -5.46 -6.21 43.02
C ALA A 76 -5.43 -6.42 41.50
N GLY A 77 -4.87 -7.56 41.02
CA GLY A 77 -4.91 -7.93 39.63
C GLY A 77 -6.33 -8.20 39.11
N TRP A 78 -7.20 -8.86 39.87
CA TRP A 78 -8.61 -9.05 39.53
C TRP A 78 -9.37 -7.73 39.50
N ALA A 79 -9.06 -6.82 40.41
CA ALA A 79 -9.62 -5.46 40.41
C ALA A 79 -9.07 -4.54 39.31
N GLY A 80 -8.13 -5.01 38.50
CA GLY A 80 -7.50 -4.25 37.41
C GLY A 80 -6.58 -3.11 37.90
N GLN A 81 -6.06 -3.20 39.11
CA GLN A 81 -5.20 -2.20 39.74
C GLN A 81 -3.72 -2.49 39.44
N ASP A 82 -3.35 -2.46 38.17
CA ASP A 82 -2.02 -2.84 37.66
C ASP A 82 -0.88 -2.10 38.38
N ALA A 83 -1.06 -0.80 38.67
CA ALA A 83 -0.06 -0.01 39.39
C ALA A 83 0.20 -0.53 40.79
N GLU A 84 -0.86 -0.93 41.53
CA GLU A 84 -0.76 -1.47 42.88
C GLU A 84 -0.10 -2.85 42.87
N VAL A 85 -0.43 -3.70 41.88
CA VAL A 85 0.24 -5.01 41.73
C VAL A 85 1.75 -4.84 41.63
N LEU A 86 2.22 -3.94 40.77
CA LEU A 86 3.66 -3.70 40.62
C LEU A 86 4.27 -3.08 41.87
N GLN A 87 3.60 -2.10 42.47
CA GLN A 87 4.08 -1.44 43.69
C GLN A 87 4.27 -2.47 44.85
N VAL A 88 3.28 -3.31 45.08
CA VAL A 88 3.34 -4.34 46.15
C VAL A 88 4.40 -5.40 45.81
N TYR A 89 4.51 -5.81 44.56
CA TYR A 89 5.53 -6.76 44.15
C TYR A 89 6.95 -6.22 44.31
N GLU A 90 7.20 -5.00 43.85
CA GLU A 90 8.51 -4.37 43.95
C GLU A 90 8.91 -4.10 45.42
N ALA A 91 7.98 -3.66 46.24
CA ALA A 91 8.25 -3.33 47.62
C ALA A 91 8.43 -4.55 48.53
N GLN A 92 7.69 -5.63 48.29
CA GLN A 92 7.59 -6.74 49.23
C GLN A 92 7.70 -8.14 48.55
N GLY A 93 7.24 -8.26 47.32
CA GLY A 93 7.04 -9.55 46.68
C GLY A 93 8.31 -10.22 46.13
N LYS A 94 9.29 -9.42 45.67
CA LYS A 94 10.51 -9.91 44.99
C LYS A 94 11.32 -10.93 45.84
N HIS A 95 11.31 -10.74 47.15
CA HIS A 95 12.13 -11.55 48.07
C HIS A 95 11.33 -12.56 48.87
N ARG A 96 10.03 -12.72 48.53
CA ARG A 96 9.13 -13.63 49.25
C ARG A 96 8.75 -14.87 48.42
N ASN A 97 8.39 -15.93 49.09
CA ASN A 97 7.89 -17.14 48.45
C ASN A 97 6.39 -16.97 48.09
N LEU A 98 6.12 -16.31 46.97
CA LEU A 98 4.76 -16.06 46.49
C LEU A 98 4.14 -17.31 45.84
N SER A 99 2.80 -17.36 45.81
CA SER A 99 2.10 -18.40 45.04
C SER A 99 2.35 -18.25 43.51
N THR A 100 2.29 -19.37 42.79
CA THR A 100 2.39 -19.36 41.31
C THR A 100 1.32 -18.48 40.65
N GLN A 101 0.12 -18.41 41.22
CA GLN A 101 -0.95 -17.53 40.79
C GLN A 101 -0.59 -16.05 40.95
N ALA A 102 0.02 -15.67 42.08
CA ALA A 102 0.50 -14.31 42.31
C ALA A 102 1.60 -13.93 41.30
N LEU A 103 2.59 -14.84 41.08
CA LEU A 103 3.62 -14.63 40.07
C LEU A 103 3.02 -14.48 38.67
N ALA A 104 2.03 -15.31 38.30
CA ALA A 104 1.33 -15.18 37.02
C ALA A 104 0.60 -13.83 36.88
N THR A 105 0.02 -13.32 37.98
CA THR A 105 -0.63 -12.00 38.01
C THR A 105 0.38 -10.89 37.77
N VAL A 106 1.51 -10.91 38.50
CA VAL A 106 2.60 -9.95 38.33
C VAL A 106 3.15 -9.97 36.90
N ALA A 107 3.43 -11.16 36.37
CA ALA A 107 3.93 -11.30 35.01
C ALA A 107 2.95 -10.74 33.97
N ARG A 108 1.65 -10.99 34.14
CA ARG A 108 0.60 -10.41 33.27
C ARG A 108 0.57 -8.88 33.38
N THR A 109 0.72 -8.35 34.60
CA THR A 109 0.76 -6.90 34.82
C THR A 109 1.97 -6.24 34.15
N TYR A 110 3.16 -6.83 34.25
CA TYR A 110 4.33 -6.35 33.51
C TYR A 110 4.09 -6.40 32.00
N ARG A 111 3.47 -7.46 31.49
CA ARG A 111 3.10 -7.57 30.08
C ARG A 111 2.14 -6.46 29.64
N ASN A 112 1.10 -6.14 30.47
CA ASN A 112 0.16 -5.05 30.22
C ASN A 112 0.86 -3.69 30.15
N GLN A 113 1.93 -3.51 30.92
CA GLN A 113 2.77 -2.30 30.93
C GLN A 113 3.89 -2.35 29.85
N LYS A 114 3.87 -3.33 28.94
CA LYS A 114 4.87 -3.54 27.89
C LYS A 114 6.30 -3.77 28.41
N GLN A 115 6.44 -4.23 29.62
CA GLN A 115 7.71 -4.58 30.25
C GLN A 115 8.00 -6.07 30.01
N TRP A 116 8.28 -6.41 28.75
CA TRP A 116 8.34 -7.82 28.28
C TRP A 116 9.40 -8.65 29.01
N ALA A 117 10.59 -8.08 29.23
CA ALA A 117 11.69 -8.79 29.90
C ALA A 117 11.37 -9.14 31.35
N GLN A 118 10.75 -8.23 32.10
CA GLN A 118 10.33 -8.45 33.48
C GLN A 118 9.20 -9.50 33.53
N ALA A 119 8.21 -9.39 32.64
CA ALA A 119 7.13 -10.36 32.53
C ALA A 119 7.66 -11.77 32.26
N GLU A 120 8.59 -11.91 31.32
CA GLU A 120 9.22 -13.18 30.96
C GLU A 120 9.99 -13.78 32.15
N ALA A 121 10.77 -12.99 32.87
CA ALA A 121 11.52 -13.43 34.03
C ALA A 121 10.61 -13.99 35.12
N VAL A 122 9.47 -13.31 35.40
CA VAL A 122 8.52 -13.76 36.42
C VAL A 122 7.76 -15.02 35.98
N TYR A 123 7.36 -15.14 34.69
CA TYR A 123 6.78 -16.40 34.19
C TYR A 123 7.76 -17.56 34.29
N ARG A 124 9.04 -17.35 33.94
CA ARG A 124 10.07 -18.38 34.10
C ARG A 124 10.25 -18.81 35.56
N GLN A 125 10.25 -17.84 36.50
CA GLN A 125 10.29 -18.12 37.91
C GLN A 125 9.10 -18.99 38.39
N ALA A 126 7.88 -18.69 37.89
CA ALA A 126 6.70 -19.50 38.21
C ALA A 126 6.80 -20.90 37.62
N LEU A 127 7.30 -21.03 36.40
CA LEU A 127 7.50 -22.34 35.72
C LEU A 127 8.60 -23.22 36.35
N LEU A 128 9.58 -22.64 37.07
CA LEU A 128 10.53 -23.44 37.85
C LEU A 128 9.82 -24.25 38.96
N ARG A 129 8.67 -23.77 39.44
CA ARG A 129 7.88 -24.46 40.48
C ARG A 129 6.84 -25.41 39.87
N GLU A 130 6.24 -25.01 38.79
CA GLU A 130 5.19 -25.75 38.07
C GLU A 130 5.52 -25.88 36.60
N PRO A 131 6.50 -26.71 36.19
CA PRO A 131 6.97 -26.78 34.80
C PRO A 131 5.90 -27.18 33.81
N ASN A 132 4.92 -27.97 34.23
CA ASN A 132 3.86 -28.52 33.40
C ASN A 132 2.57 -27.66 33.44
N ASN A 133 2.58 -26.51 34.12
CA ASN A 133 1.44 -25.63 34.17
C ASN A 133 1.25 -24.94 32.81
N VAL A 134 0.22 -25.37 32.11
CA VAL A 134 -0.09 -24.90 30.74
C VAL A 134 -0.40 -23.42 30.71
N ASP A 135 -1.11 -22.89 31.71
CA ASP A 135 -1.49 -21.47 31.74
C ASP A 135 -0.25 -20.58 31.86
N LEU A 136 0.74 -21.00 32.66
CA LEU A 136 2.03 -20.30 32.75
C LEU A 136 2.83 -20.40 31.43
N GLN A 137 2.81 -21.57 30.76
CA GLN A 137 3.45 -21.75 29.46
C GLN A 137 2.81 -20.85 28.39
N LEU A 138 1.48 -20.79 28.37
CA LEU A 138 0.75 -19.90 27.46
C LEU A 138 1.02 -18.41 27.76
N GLY A 139 1.02 -18.02 29.07
CA GLY A 139 1.35 -16.66 29.48
C GLY A 139 2.76 -16.22 29.06
N LEU A 140 3.74 -17.12 29.22
CA LEU A 140 5.11 -16.91 28.75
C LEU A 140 5.15 -16.77 27.21
N ALA A 141 4.47 -17.65 26.50
CA ALA A 141 4.41 -17.63 25.04
C ALA A 141 3.83 -16.30 24.50
N LEU A 142 2.71 -15.86 25.08
CA LEU A 142 2.10 -14.56 24.71
C LEU A 142 3.03 -13.38 24.98
N THR A 143 3.76 -13.42 26.12
CA THR A 143 4.73 -12.37 26.49
C THR A 143 5.89 -12.30 25.50
N GLN A 144 6.45 -13.43 25.12
CA GLN A 144 7.55 -13.52 24.17
C GLN A 144 7.12 -13.12 22.75
N ALA A 145 5.88 -13.47 22.34
CA ALA A 145 5.33 -13.02 21.08
C ALA A 145 5.21 -11.48 21.02
N ASP A 146 4.80 -10.83 22.13
CA ASP A 146 4.77 -9.38 22.23
C ASP A 146 6.16 -8.74 22.27
N GLY A 147 7.14 -9.44 22.85
CA GLY A 147 8.55 -9.04 22.91
C GLY A 147 9.33 -9.22 21.61
N GLY A 148 8.67 -9.60 20.51
CA GLY A 148 9.30 -9.73 19.18
C GLY A 148 9.79 -11.14 18.81
N GLN A 149 9.60 -12.14 19.68
CA GLN A 149 10.03 -13.53 19.43
C GLN A 149 8.90 -14.41 18.82
N ALA A 150 7.97 -13.79 18.08
CA ALA A 150 6.74 -14.46 17.64
C ALA A 150 7.00 -15.71 16.78
N SER A 151 7.99 -15.69 15.89
CA SER A 151 8.30 -16.83 15.01
C SER A 151 8.75 -18.07 15.79
N GLU A 152 9.54 -17.89 16.84
CA GLU A 152 10.00 -19.00 17.70
C GLU A 152 8.86 -19.54 18.55
N VAL A 153 8.01 -18.65 19.05
CA VAL A 153 6.84 -18.98 19.87
C VAL A 153 5.81 -19.81 19.10
N VAL A 154 5.63 -19.57 17.80
CA VAL A 154 4.72 -20.34 16.94
C VAL A 154 5.03 -21.84 17.00
N GLN A 155 6.30 -22.25 16.97
CA GLN A 155 6.66 -23.67 17.01
C GLN A 155 6.29 -24.31 18.36
N ARG A 156 6.52 -23.61 19.47
CA ARG A 156 6.18 -24.12 20.82
C ARG A 156 4.67 -24.19 21.04
N THR A 157 3.93 -23.17 20.62
CA THR A 157 2.48 -23.17 20.76
C THR A 157 1.82 -24.21 19.85
N ARG A 158 2.36 -24.50 18.66
CA ARG A 158 1.93 -25.63 17.83
C ARG A 158 2.07 -26.97 18.56
N ALA A 159 3.18 -27.20 19.26
CA ALA A 159 3.35 -28.41 20.07
C ALA A 159 2.32 -28.50 21.20
N LEU A 160 1.99 -27.38 21.86
CA LEU A 160 0.95 -27.33 22.89
C LEU A 160 -0.44 -27.65 22.33
N VAL A 161 -0.77 -27.16 21.13
CA VAL A 161 -2.03 -27.48 20.44
C VAL A 161 -2.05 -28.95 20.03
N ALA A 162 -0.94 -29.50 19.49
CA ALA A 162 -0.85 -30.91 19.10
C ALA A 162 -1.09 -31.84 20.27
N ALA A 163 -0.61 -31.49 21.49
CA ALA A 163 -0.81 -32.29 22.70
C ALA A 163 -2.29 -32.32 23.18
N LYS A 164 -3.09 -31.29 22.86
CA LYS A 164 -4.53 -31.21 23.18
C LYS A 164 -5.25 -30.34 22.13
N PRO A 165 -5.61 -30.91 20.97
CA PRO A 165 -6.15 -30.17 19.84
C PRO A 165 -7.51 -29.51 20.10
N ASP A 166 -8.27 -29.98 21.07
CA ASP A 166 -9.60 -29.46 21.38
C ASP A 166 -9.59 -28.38 22.47
N ASP A 167 -8.43 -27.96 22.96
CA ASP A 167 -8.33 -26.91 23.96
C ASP A 167 -8.37 -25.52 23.30
N PRO A 168 -9.44 -24.74 23.51
CA PRO A 168 -9.59 -23.44 22.87
C PRO A 168 -8.53 -22.43 23.33
N ASN A 169 -8.03 -22.51 24.58
CA ASN A 169 -7.04 -21.57 25.10
C ASN A 169 -5.68 -21.77 24.41
N ARG A 170 -5.30 -23.02 24.12
CA ARG A 170 -4.07 -23.33 23.37
C ARG A 170 -4.16 -22.83 21.94
N ARG A 171 -5.30 -23.01 21.29
CA ARG A 171 -5.56 -22.49 19.94
C ARG A 171 -5.55 -20.96 19.89
N MET A 172 -6.19 -20.31 20.88
CA MET A 172 -6.15 -18.85 21.02
C MET A 172 -4.70 -18.33 21.15
N ALA A 173 -3.88 -18.99 21.95
CA ALA A 173 -2.46 -18.61 22.11
C ALA A 173 -1.65 -18.80 20.82
N LEU A 174 -1.88 -19.90 20.09
CA LEU A 174 -1.25 -20.13 18.78
C LEU A 174 -1.72 -19.08 17.76
N GLY A 175 -3.02 -18.82 17.67
CA GLY A 175 -3.58 -17.79 16.81
C GLY A 175 -2.98 -16.41 17.10
N TYR A 176 -2.82 -16.07 18.38
CA TYR A 176 -2.16 -14.83 18.79
C TYR A 176 -0.70 -14.78 18.34
N ALA A 177 0.09 -15.84 18.58
CA ALA A 177 1.49 -15.90 18.15
C ALA A 177 1.63 -15.79 16.62
N LEU A 178 0.76 -16.47 15.86
CA LEU A 178 0.68 -16.36 14.39
C LEU A 178 0.35 -14.95 13.93
N THR A 179 -0.59 -14.29 14.60
CA THR A 179 -0.92 -12.87 14.31
C THR A 179 0.29 -11.95 14.54
N ARG A 180 1.04 -12.17 15.65
CA ARG A 180 2.25 -11.38 15.93
C ARG A 180 3.37 -11.65 14.94
N ALA A 181 3.41 -12.85 14.36
CA ALA A 181 4.33 -13.25 13.30
C ALA A 181 3.87 -12.77 11.89
N GLY A 182 2.72 -12.10 11.76
CA GLY A 182 2.18 -11.64 10.48
C GLY A 182 1.47 -12.72 9.65
N LEU A 183 1.30 -13.92 10.18
CA LEU A 183 0.67 -15.07 9.53
C LEU A 183 -0.85 -15.05 9.77
N ASN A 184 -1.52 -14.02 9.24
CA ASN A 184 -2.92 -13.74 9.56
C ASN A 184 -3.92 -14.82 9.12
N TYR A 185 -3.68 -15.51 8.00
CA TYR A 185 -4.56 -16.60 7.54
C TYR A 185 -4.42 -17.87 8.41
N ASP A 186 -3.18 -18.21 8.78
CA ASP A 186 -2.95 -19.32 9.73
C ASP A 186 -3.55 -18.99 11.10
N ALA A 187 -3.42 -17.72 11.55
CA ALA A 187 -4.03 -17.25 12.78
C ALA A 187 -5.55 -17.37 12.74
N LEU A 188 -6.18 -16.96 11.62
CA LEU A 188 -7.62 -17.07 11.43
C LEU A 188 -8.11 -18.50 11.58
N HIS A 189 -7.38 -19.48 11.02
CA HIS A 189 -7.72 -20.89 11.18
C HIS A 189 -7.75 -21.31 12.66
N GLU A 190 -6.76 -20.91 13.45
CA GLU A 190 -6.71 -21.29 14.87
C GLU A 190 -7.79 -20.58 15.69
N PHE A 191 -8.08 -19.33 15.41
CA PHE A 191 -9.20 -18.61 16.06
C PHE A 191 -10.57 -19.18 15.65
N ASP A 192 -10.76 -19.60 14.40
CA ASP A 192 -11.96 -20.29 13.93
C ASP A 192 -12.17 -21.59 14.70
N GLN A 193 -11.12 -22.40 14.81
CA GLN A 193 -11.14 -23.65 15.57
C GLN A 193 -11.41 -23.44 17.07
N ALA A 194 -10.91 -22.34 17.65
CA ALA A 194 -11.25 -21.96 19.03
C ALA A 194 -12.71 -21.53 19.15
N PHE A 195 -13.22 -20.75 18.18
CA PHE A 195 -14.59 -20.27 18.13
C PHE A 195 -15.63 -21.40 17.98
N ILE A 196 -15.35 -22.42 17.16
CA ILE A 196 -16.19 -23.60 17.03
C ILE A 196 -16.38 -24.30 18.39
N ARG A 197 -15.36 -24.31 19.25
CA ARG A 197 -15.36 -25.04 20.53
C ARG A 197 -15.85 -24.22 21.73
N ALA A 198 -15.67 -22.94 21.69
CA ALA A 198 -15.94 -22.05 22.82
C ALA A 198 -16.43 -20.66 22.37
N GLY A 199 -17.12 -20.58 21.24
CA GLY A 199 -17.60 -19.32 20.68
C GLY A 199 -18.71 -18.65 21.49
N ASP A 200 -19.30 -19.32 22.48
CA ASP A 200 -20.18 -18.73 23.48
C ASP A 200 -19.44 -17.74 24.40
N LYS A 201 -18.14 -17.92 24.59
CA LYS A 201 -17.31 -17.01 25.40
C LYS A 201 -17.05 -15.70 24.66
N PRO A 202 -17.33 -14.54 25.30
CA PRO A 202 -17.18 -13.23 24.66
C PRO A 202 -15.75 -12.91 24.20
N ASP A 203 -14.74 -13.37 24.93
CA ASP A 203 -13.32 -13.19 24.61
C ASP A 203 -12.91 -13.95 23.34
N VAL A 204 -13.33 -15.22 23.22
CA VAL A 204 -13.08 -16.04 22.03
C VAL A 204 -13.77 -15.44 20.80
N ALA A 205 -15.02 -15.03 20.93
CA ALA A 205 -15.76 -14.42 19.84
C ALA A 205 -15.14 -13.08 19.40
N ARG A 206 -14.67 -12.26 20.33
CA ARG A 206 -14.00 -10.98 20.03
C ARG A 206 -12.69 -11.20 19.27
N GLU A 207 -11.85 -12.11 19.72
CA GLU A 207 -10.58 -12.42 19.05
C GLU A 207 -10.80 -13.00 17.65
N TYR A 208 -11.84 -13.81 17.46
CA TYR A 208 -12.19 -14.30 16.14
C TYR A 208 -12.64 -13.18 15.19
N ILE A 209 -13.44 -12.21 15.67
CA ILE A 209 -13.80 -11.01 14.88
C ILE A 209 -12.55 -10.21 14.50
N VAL A 210 -11.62 -10.01 15.43
CA VAL A 210 -10.35 -9.32 15.16
C VAL A 210 -9.51 -10.09 14.14
N ALA A 211 -9.47 -11.42 14.23
CA ALA A 211 -8.75 -12.26 13.28
C ALA A 211 -9.35 -12.18 11.87
N LEU A 212 -10.69 -12.20 11.74
CA LEU A 212 -11.39 -11.99 10.48
C LEU A 212 -11.01 -10.62 9.86
N GLN A 213 -11.00 -9.55 10.65
CA GLN A 213 -10.60 -8.24 10.17
C GLN A 213 -9.15 -8.21 9.69
N LYS A 214 -8.23 -8.82 10.45
CA LYS A 214 -6.79 -8.91 10.07
C LYS A 214 -6.56 -9.77 8.84
N ALA A 215 -7.39 -10.78 8.62
CA ALA A 215 -7.40 -11.60 7.41
C ALA A 215 -8.12 -10.92 6.23
N ARG A 216 -8.50 -9.63 6.36
CA ARG A 216 -9.20 -8.85 5.35
C ARG A 216 -10.61 -9.38 5.00
N LEU A 217 -11.31 -9.89 6.00
CA LEU A 217 -12.67 -10.38 5.92
C LEU A 217 -13.62 -9.54 6.82
N PRO A 218 -13.74 -8.22 6.56
CA PRO A 218 -14.51 -7.33 7.44
C PRO A 218 -16.02 -7.60 7.40
N GLU A 219 -16.58 -8.08 6.28
CA GLU A 219 -18.02 -8.37 6.18
C GLU A 219 -18.45 -9.55 7.07
N PRO A 220 -17.77 -10.73 7.08
CA PRO A 220 -18.04 -11.77 8.07
C PRO A 220 -17.86 -11.29 9.51
N ALA A 221 -16.83 -10.47 9.78
CA ALA A 221 -16.60 -9.89 11.10
C ALA A 221 -17.77 -9.01 11.56
N LEU A 222 -18.29 -8.16 10.66
CA LEU A 222 -19.43 -7.29 10.95
C LEU A 222 -20.73 -8.10 11.19
N ARG A 223 -20.97 -9.13 10.36
CA ARG A 223 -22.12 -10.04 10.56
C ARG A 223 -22.08 -10.72 11.93
N LEU A 224 -20.92 -11.24 12.33
CA LEU A 224 -20.76 -11.88 13.62
C LEU A 224 -20.94 -10.88 14.79
N SER A 225 -20.41 -9.66 14.66
CA SER A 225 -20.59 -8.58 15.63
C SER A 225 -22.08 -8.19 15.78
N ALA A 226 -22.82 -8.12 14.67
CA ALA A 226 -24.26 -7.80 14.68
C ALA A 226 -25.10 -8.87 15.40
N LEU A 227 -24.70 -10.13 15.34
CA LEU A 227 -25.36 -11.23 16.07
C LEU A 227 -25.11 -11.19 17.59
N ARG A 228 -24.16 -10.37 18.05
CA ARG A 228 -23.76 -10.25 19.47
C ARG A 228 -23.61 -8.79 19.88
N PRO A 229 -24.71 -8.07 20.07
CA PRO A 229 -24.69 -6.67 20.50
C PRO A 229 -23.88 -6.47 21.80
N GLY A 230 -23.06 -5.41 21.83
CA GLY A 230 -22.23 -5.11 23.01
C GLY A 230 -20.89 -5.85 23.10
N LEU A 231 -20.59 -6.76 22.15
CA LEU A 231 -19.33 -7.49 22.13
C LEU A 231 -18.16 -6.58 21.76
N LEU A 232 -18.37 -5.62 20.85
CA LEU A 232 -17.41 -4.61 20.43
C LEU A 232 -17.81 -3.23 20.96
N ASP A 233 -16.82 -2.41 21.31
CA ASP A 233 -17.06 -0.99 21.59
C ASP A 233 -17.42 -0.23 20.29
N ALA A 234 -17.99 0.97 20.46
CA ALA A 234 -18.47 1.79 19.34
C ALA A 234 -17.33 2.19 18.36
N VAL A 235 -16.12 2.41 18.85
CA VAL A 235 -14.95 2.76 18.03
C VAL A 235 -14.54 1.57 17.16
N THR A 236 -14.42 0.38 17.77
CA THR A 236 -14.07 -0.86 17.04
C THR A 236 -15.13 -1.18 15.99
N GLN A 237 -16.41 -1.00 16.33
CA GLN A 237 -17.50 -1.25 15.37
C GLN A 237 -17.48 -0.27 14.21
N ARG A 238 -17.24 1.04 14.44
CA ARG A 238 -17.06 2.03 13.36
C ARG A 238 -15.90 1.68 12.42
N ARG A 239 -14.74 1.33 13.00
CA ARG A 239 -13.57 0.92 12.21
C ARG A 239 -13.82 -0.32 11.37
N LEU A 240 -14.57 -1.27 11.89
CA LEU A 240 -14.95 -2.47 11.15
C LEU A 240 -15.84 -2.15 9.95
N VAL A 241 -16.78 -1.22 10.09
CA VAL A 241 -17.60 -0.75 8.96
C VAL A 241 -16.75 -0.02 7.92
N GLY A 242 -15.84 0.86 8.33
CA GLY A 242 -14.90 1.54 7.44
C GLY A 242 -13.96 0.57 6.70
N ALA A 243 -13.56 -0.53 7.35
CA ALA A 243 -12.73 -1.56 6.73
C ALA A 243 -13.36 -2.23 5.51
N ILE A 244 -14.70 -2.28 5.43
CA ILE A 244 -15.42 -2.80 4.25
C ILE A 244 -15.18 -1.89 3.04
N ALA A 245 -15.29 -0.58 3.22
CA ALA A 245 -15.03 0.38 2.14
C ALA A 245 -13.55 0.35 1.71
N ALA A 246 -12.61 0.24 2.67
CA ALA A 246 -11.19 0.11 2.41
C ALA A 246 -10.84 -1.17 1.62
N GLU A 247 -11.50 -2.31 1.90
CA GLU A 247 -11.33 -3.51 1.08
C GLU A 247 -11.85 -3.31 -0.35
N ARG A 248 -12.95 -2.60 -0.54
CA ARG A 248 -13.44 -2.27 -1.88
C ARG A 248 -12.49 -1.39 -2.67
N VAL A 249 -11.80 -0.44 -2.03
CA VAL A 249 -10.74 0.35 -2.69
C VAL A 249 -9.64 -0.58 -3.23
N ARG A 250 -9.18 -1.53 -2.42
CA ARG A 250 -8.18 -2.51 -2.88
C ARG A 250 -8.69 -3.38 -4.01
N MET A 251 -9.93 -3.86 -3.91
CA MET A 251 -10.53 -4.68 -4.96
C MET A 251 -10.76 -3.91 -6.26
N ALA A 252 -10.97 -2.60 -6.19
CA ALA A 252 -11.19 -1.77 -7.37
C ALA A 252 -9.92 -1.59 -8.24
N GLU A 253 -8.73 -1.89 -7.70
CA GLU A 253 -7.46 -1.87 -8.43
C GLU A 253 -7.23 -3.14 -9.25
N PHE A 254 -7.98 -4.23 -8.98
CA PHE A 254 -7.87 -5.45 -9.76
C PHE A 254 -8.68 -5.36 -11.06
N ALA A 255 -8.15 -6.02 -12.10
CA ALA A 255 -8.82 -6.10 -13.38
C ALA A 255 -10.23 -6.71 -13.23
N THR A 256 -11.21 -6.06 -13.80
CA THR A 256 -12.57 -6.58 -13.90
C THR A 256 -12.71 -7.52 -15.09
N ARG A 257 -13.76 -8.34 -15.10
CA ARG A 257 -14.00 -9.30 -16.20
C ARG A 257 -14.38 -8.60 -17.51
N THR A 258 -15.03 -7.46 -17.40
CA THR A 258 -15.50 -6.68 -18.53
C THR A 258 -15.15 -5.21 -18.35
N GLU A 259 -14.94 -4.52 -19.48
CA GLU A 259 -14.63 -3.07 -19.49
C GLU A 259 -15.78 -2.25 -18.92
N GLN A 260 -17.03 -2.69 -19.11
CA GLN A 260 -18.24 -2.04 -18.59
C GLN A 260 -18.32 -2.08 -17.05
N GLU A 261 -17.73 -3.10 -16.43
CA GLU A 261 -17.71 -3.26 -14.97
C GLU A 261 -16.51 -2.60 -14.30
N ARG A 262 -15.61 -2.00 -15.09
CA ARG A 262 -14.33 -1.43 -14.63
C ARG A 262 -14.44 -0.57 -13.37
N TYR A 263 -15.50 0.23 -13.24
CA TYR A 263 -15.67 1.16 -12.14
C TYR A 263 -16.70 0.74 -11.09
N VAL A 264 -17.38 -0.39 -11.26
CA VAL A 264 -18.47 -0.81 -10.37
C VAL A 264 -18.02 -0.92 -8.91
N ILE A 265 -16.83 -1.45 -8.66
CA ILE A 265 -16.31 -1.60 -7.29
C ILE A 265 -15.88 -0.25 -6.72
N ALA A 266 -15.22 0.60 -7.52
CA ALA A 266 -14.83 1.95 -7.11
C ALA A 266 -16.07 2.81 -6.79
N ASP A 267 -17.10 2.76 -7.60
CA ASP A 267 -18.37 3.47 -7.37
C ASP A 267 -19.06 3.01 -6.07
N ARG A 268 -19.04 1.70 -5.78
CA ARG A 268 -19.54 1.17 -4.49
C ARG A 268 -18.70 1.65 -3.31
N ALA A 269 -17.37 1.68 -3.44
CA ALA A 269 -16.49 2.21 -2.39
C ALA A 269 -16.80 3.68 -2.12
N LEU A 270 -16.97 4.50 -3.16
CA LEU A 270 -17.35 5.92 -3.02
C LEU A 270 -18.68 6.09 -2.32
N GLN A 271 -19.72 5.32 -2.69
CA GLN A 271 -21.01 5.35 -2.03
C GLN A 271 -20.93 4.97 -0.54
N ASP A 272 -20.08 4.01 -0.20
CA ASP A 272 -19.87 3.65 1.20
C ASP A 272 -19.20 4.77 1.99
N TYR A 273 -18.14 5.38 1.45
CA TYR A 273 -17.52 6.53 2.11
C TYR A 273 -18.46 7.72 2.23
N ASP A 274 -19.26 8.02 1.22
CA ASP A 274 -20.25 9.11 1.27
C ASP A 274 -21.27 8.87 2.39
N ARG A 275 -21.74 7.62 2.59
CA ARG A 275 -22.63 7.25 3.71
C ARG A 275 -21.93 7.34 5.07
N LEU A 276 -20.68 6.88 5.17
CA LEU A 276 -19.89 6.94 6.40
C LEU A 276 -19.64 8.40 6.81
N LEU A 277 -19.22 9.23 5.87
CA LEU A 277 -18.94 10.64 6.11
C LEU A 277 -20.22 11.40 6.48
N ALA A 278 -21.32 11.20 5.76
CA ALA A 278 -22.60 11.84 6.08
C ALA A 278 -23.10 11.51 7.49
N ARG A 279 -22.90 10.26 7.92
CA ARG A 279 -23.32 9.79 9.24
C ARG A 279 -22.43 10.28 10.39
N TRP A 280 -21.10 10.27 10.19
CA TRP A 280 -20.17 10.36 11.30
C TRP A 280 -19.43 11.69 11.41
N THR A 281 -19.45 12.55 10.37
CA THR A 281 -18.85 13.90 10.44
C THR A 281 -19.44 14.74 11.57
N PRO A 282 -20.75 14.67 11.88
CA PRO A 282 -21.31 15.44 13.00
C PRO A 282 -20.92 14.92 14.39
N GLU A 283 -20.36 13.72 14.49
CA GLU A 283 -20.07 13.04 15.76
C GLU A 283 -18.64 13.35 16.24
N PRO A 284 -18.45 14.17 17.31
CA PRO A 284 -17.11 14.57 17.76
C PRO A 284 -16.19 13.39 18.08
N GLY A 285 -16.73 12.29 18.61
CA GLY A 285 -15.97 11.07 18.95
C GLY A 285 -15.57 10.23 17.74
N ALA A 286 -15.91 10.63 16.51
CA ALA A 286 -15.57 9.95 15.27
C ALA A 286 -14.55 10.72 14.41
N HIS A 287 -14.04 11.85 14.87
CA HIS A 287 -13.18 12.73 14.08
C HIS A 287 -12.00 11.99 13.41
N ASP A 288 -11.24 11.20 14.16
CA ASP A 288 -10.08 10.47 13.63
C ASP A 288 -10.48 9.43 12.59
N ASP A 289 -11.63 8.75 12.80
CA ASP A 289 -12.16 7.77 11.85
C ASP A 289 -12.62 8.49 10.56
N VAL A 290 -13.27 9.67 10.67
CA VAL A 290 -13.69 10.51 9.54
C VAL A 290 -12.50 10.98 8.72
N VAL A 291 -11.43 11.46 9.35
CA VAL A 291 -10.18 11.85 8.66
C VAL A 291 -9.59 10.65 7.91
N THR A 292 -9.53 9.48 8.56
CA THR A 292 -9.04 8.24 7.92
C THR A 292 -9.89 7.89 6.70
N TRP A 293 -11.20 7.97 6.77
CA TRP A 293 -12.09 7.66 5.64
C TRP A 293 -11.98 8.67 4.50
N ARG A 294 -11.73 9.95 4.78
CA ARG A 294 -11.44 10.96 3.77
C ARG A 294 -10.14 10.64 3.04
N ILE A 295 -9.12 10.20 3.77
CA ILE A 295 -7.84 9.76 3.19
C ILE A 295 -8.06 8.52 2.30
N ASP A 296 -8.72 7.48 2.82
CA ASP A 296 -8.96 6.24 2.08
C ASP A 296 -9.87 6.46 0.84
N ARG A 297 -10.78 7.45 0.90
CA ARG A 297 -11.63 7.84 -0.23
C ARG A 297 -10.82 8.35 -1.42
N LEU A 298 -9.60 8.91 -1.21
CA LEU A 298 -8.68 9.29 -2.29
C LEU A 298 -8.36 8.09 -3.19
N GLY A 299 -8.17 6.90 -2.60
CA GLY A 299 -7.95 5.67 -3.36
C GLY A 299 -9.17 5.26 -4.21
N ALA A 300 -10.38 5.42 -3.67
CA ALA A 300 -11.61 5.16 -4.43
C ALA A 300 -11.78 6.16 -5.59
N LEU A 301 -11.47 7.44 -5.38
CA LEU A 301 -11.49 8.47 -6.42
C LEU A 301 -10.45 8.18 -7.52
N LYS A 302 -9.23 7.78 -7.14
CA LYS A 302 -8.17 7.35 -8.08
C LYS A 302 -8.64 6.16 -8.91
N ALA A 303 -9.15 5.10 -8.25
CA ALA A 303 -9.63 3.90 -8.93
C ALA A 303 -10.81 4.18 -9.87
N ARG A 304 -11.60 5.24 -9.61
CA ARG A 304 -12.69 5.72 -10.48
C ARG A 304 -12.19 6.65 -11.59
N ALA A 305 -10.88 6.91 -11.70
CA ALA A 305 -10.28 7.87 -12.63
C ALA A 305 -10.73 9.34 -12.41
N ARG A 306 -11.12 9.71 -11.17
CA ARG A 306 -11.53 11.07 -10.79
C ARG A 306 -10.35 11.86 -10.22
N MET A 307 -9.28 12.01 -10.99
CA MET A 307 -8.00 12.55 -10.52
C MET A 307 -8.08 14.01 -10.04
N ALA A 308 -8.88 14.85 -10.69
CA ALA A 308 -9.10 16.22 -10.23
C ALA A 308 -9.76 16.27 -8.84
N ASP A 309 -10.63 15.30 -8.51
CA ASP A 309 -11.26 15.19 -7.21
C ASP A 309 -10.28 14.70 -6.14
N VAL A 310 -9.34 13.81 -6.50
CA VAL A 310 -8.23 13.40 -5.61
C VAL A 310 -7.41 14.61 -5.19
N ILE A 311 -6.99 15.42 -6.16
CA ILE A 311 -6.19 16.63 -5.91
C ILE A 311 -6.95 17.62 -5.03
N ARG A 312 -8.22 17.90 -5.34
CA ARG A 312 -9.03 18.82 -4.56
C ARG A 312 -9.20 18.39 -3.10
N GLU A 313 -9.51 17.13 -2.85
CA GLU A 313 -9.63 16.60 -1.50
C GLU A 313 -8.29 16.59 -0.76
N TYR A 314 -7.20 16.26 -1.45
CA TYR A 314 -5.85 16.32 -0.90
C TYR A 314 -5.48 17.73 -0.45
N GLU A 315 -5.68 18.76 -1.30
CA GLU A 315 -5.37 20.14 -0.95
C GLU A 315 -6.22 20.64 0.23
N THR A 316 -7.46 20.13 0.38
CA THR A 316 -8.30 20.40 1.54
C THR A 316 -7.71 19.77 2.81
N LEU A 317 -7.37 18.47 2.79
CA LEU A 317 -6.76 17.77 3.91
C LEU A 317 -5.42 18.40 4.33
N LYS A 318 -4.61 18.80 3.36
CA LYS A 318 -3.33 19.49 3.58
C LYS A 318 -3.54 20.87 4.23
N GLY A 319 -4.55 21.62 3.81
CA GLY A 319 -4.93 22.89 4.42
C GLY A 319 -5.41 22.74 5.87
N GLU A 320 -5.99 21.59 6.23
CA GLU A 320 -6.38 21.22 7.60
C GLU A 320 -5.18 20.69 8.43
N GLY A 321 -3.98 20.60 7.86
CA GLY A 321 -2.78 20.09 8.53
C GLY A 321 -2.69 18.57 8.64
N VAL A 322 -3.53 17.84 7.90
CA VAL A 322 -3.53 16.37 7.89
C VAL A 322 -2.30 15.83 7.15
N GLN A 323 -1.54 14.96 7.81
CA GLN A 323 -0.44 14.24 7.19
C GLN A 323 -0.96 12.93 6.57
N LEU A 324 -0.66 12.73 5.28
CA LEU A 324 -1.06 11.51 4.60
C LEU A 324 -0.09 10.34 4.90
N PRO A 325 -0.61 9.13 5.09
CA PRO A 325 0.21 7.92 5.10
C PRO A 325 0.78 7.65 3.69
N THR A 326 1.88 6.91 3.62
CA THR A 326 2.63 6.66 2.37
C THR A 326 1.75 6.12 1.24
N TYR A 327 0.82 5.20 1.53
CA TYR A 327 -0.09 4.66 0.51
C TYR A 327 -0.98 5.75 -0.14
N ALA A 328 -1.42 6.75 0.63
CA ALA A 328 -2.25 7.83 0.11
C ALA A 328 -1.43 8.90 -0.62
N VAL A 329 -0.17 9.13 -0.20
CA VAL A 329 0.77 10.00 -0.92
C VAL A 329 0.95 9.50 -2.36
N ARG A 330 1.07 8.20 -2.58
CA ARG A 330 1.18 7.58 -3.91
C ARG A 330 -0.04 7.85 -4.79
N TRP A 331 -1.25 7.78 -4.23
CA TRP A 331 -2.49 8.08 -4.96
C TRP A 331 -2.56 9.54 -5.42
N VAL A 332 -2.10 10.46 -4.57
CA VAL A 332 -2.03 11.89 -4.91
C VAL A 332 -0.95 12.14 -5.97
N ALA A 333 0.22 11.51 -5.84
CA ALA A 333 1.29 11.61 -6.82
C ALA A 333 0.81 11.13 -8.21
N ALA A 334 0.11 9.98 -8.25
CA ALA A 334 -0.49 9.46 -9.47
C ALA A 334 -1.53 10.41 -10.08
N ALA A 335 -2.33 11.07 -9.23
CA ALA A 335 -3.32 12.04 -9.71
C ALA A 335 -2.66 13.29 -10.31
N TYR A 336 -1.59 13.83 -9.71
CA TYR A 336 -0.86 14.95 -10.31
C TYR A 336 -0.19 14.56 -11.63
N LEU A 337 0.42 13.39 -11.71
CA LEU A 337 1.03 12.92 -12.96
C LEU A 337 -0.02 12.73 -14.06
N ASP A 338 -1.17 12.16 -13.74
CA ASP A 338 -2.29 12.03 -14.67
C ASP A 338 -2.79 13.39 -15.17
N GLN A 339 -2.83 14.41 -14.31
CA GLN A 339 -3.26 15.77 -14.66
C GLN A 339 -2.15 16.62 -15.32
N ARG A 340 -1.02 16.01 -15.71
CA ARG A 340 0.10 16.68 -16.35
C ARG A 340 0.78 17.73 -15.48
N GLU A 341 0.87 17.47 -14.18
CA GLU A 341 1.59 18.27 -13.20
C GLU A 341 2.77 17.47 -12.61
N PRO A 342 3.75 17.05 -13.44
CA PRO A 342 4.84 16.14 -13.01
C PRO A 342 5.73 16.75 -11.93
N GLU A 343 5.89 18.08 -11.91
CA GLU A 343 6.69 18.79 -10.90
C GLU A 343 6.07 18.69 -9.50
N LYS A 344 4.76 18.45 -9.39
CA LYS A 344 4.09 18.18 -8.12
C LYS A 344 4.09 16.68 -7.79
N ALA A 345 4.07 15.81 -8.77
CA ALA A 345 4.11 14.37 -8.60
C ALA A 345 5.48 13.87 -8.13
N GLU A 346 6.58 14.39 -8.71
CA GLU A 346 7.94 13.97 -8.40
C GLU A 346 8.28 13.97 -6.91
N PRO A 347 8.12 15.08 -6.15
CA PRO A 347 8.48 15.11 -4.74
C PRO A 347 7.65 14.12 -3.90
N LEU A 348 6.40 13.85 -4.28
CA LEU A 348 5.54 12.89 -3.59
C LEU A 348 5.99 11.44 -3.84
N TYR A 349 6.38 11.08 -5.06
CA TYR A 349 6.97 9.77 -5.32
C TYR A 349 8.30 9.57 -4.63
N ARG A 350 9.18 10.59 -4.59
CA ARG A 350 10.43 10.53 -3.83
C ARG A 350 10.16 10.35 -2.33
N GLN A 351 9.15 11.05 -1.79
CA GLN A 351 8.70 10.87 -0.41
C GLN A 351 8.23 9.43 -0.17
N ALA A 352 7.40 8.87 -1.05
CA ALA A 352 6.88 7.51 -0.92
C ALA A 352 7.99 6.45 -0.93
N LEU A 353 8.95 6.58 -1.86
CA LEU A 353 10.07 5.64 -2.00
C LEU A 353 11.05 5.67 -0.81
N THR A 354 11.15 6.79 -0.09
CA THR A 354 12.08 6.98 1.05
C THR A 354 11.41 6.83 2.40
N ALA A 355 10.10 6.64 2.46
CA ALA A 355 9.36 6.52 3.70
C ALA A 355 9.75 5.25 4.48
N ALA A 356 9.80 5.35 5.81
CA ALA A 356 10.16 4.23 6.68
C ALA A 356 9.14 3.07 6.66
N ASP A 357 7.89 3.37 6.27
CA ASP A 357 6.78 2.42 6.11
C ASP A 357 6.51 2.06 4.63
N ALA A 358 7.43 2.40 3.72
CA ALA A 358 7.33 2.03 2.31
C ALA A 358 7.25 0.51 2.15
N ASP A 359 6.25 0.03 1.38
CA ASP A 359 6.16 -1.40 1.07
C ASP A 359 7.14 -1.74 -0.06
N PRO A 360 8.07 -2.68 0.14
CA PRO A 360 8.97 -3.12 -0.93
C PRO A 360 8.24 -3.62 -2.19
N ALA A 361 7.01 -4.11 -2.05
CA ALA A 361 6.19 -4.56 -3.17
C ALA A 361 5.77 -3.41 -4.11
N ASP A 362 5.70 -2.19 -3.59
CA ASP A 362 5.29 -1.00 -4.36
C ASP A 362 6.46 -0.30 -5.07
N ARG A 363 7.70 -0.69 -4.75
CA ARG A 363 8.90 0.00 -5.24
C ARG A 363 8.99 0.09 -6.75
N VAL A 364 8.68 -0.99 -7.47
CA VAL A 364 8.75 -1.01 -8.93
C VAL A 364 7.73 -0.06 -9.54
N GLU A 365 6.49 -0.08 -9.04
CA GLU A 365 5.42 0.81 -9.50
C GLU A 365 5.77 2.28 -9.22
N ASP A 366 6.19 2.61 -8.00
CA ASP A 366 6.55 3.97 -7.61
C ASP A 366 7.79 4.51 -8.35
N SER A 367 8.80 3.65 -8.56
CA SER A 367 9.99 4.03 -9.34
C SER A 367 9.65 4.24 -10.81
N THR A 368 8.77 3.41 -11.38
CA THR A 368 8.27 3.58 -12.75
C THR A 368 7.49 4.88 -12.90
N ALA A 369 6.63 5.19 -11.95
CA ALA A 369 5.88 6.44 -11.95
C ALA A 369 6.78 7.67 -11.78
N LEU A 370 7.80 7.59 -10.89
CA LEU A 370 8.83 8.63 -10.76
C LEU A 370 9.61 8.82 -12.06
N PHE A 371 9.97 7.73 -12.72
CA PHE A 371 10.64 7.77 -14.02
C PHE A 371 9.84 8.60 -15.04
N TYR A 372 8.53 8.33 -15.18
CA TYR A 372 7.69 9.10 -16.09
C TYR A 372 7.48 10.55 -15.65
N ALA A 373 7.36 10.82 -14.34
CA ALA A 373 7.30 12.18 -13.84
C ALA A 373 8.56 13.00 -14.19
N LEU A 374 9.73 12.36 -14.09
CA LEU A 374 11.01 12.97 -14.47
C LEU A 374 11.12 13.20 -15.98
N LEU A 375 10.65 12.23 -16.80
CA LEU A 375 10.62 12.39 -18.27
C LEU A 375 9.71 13.54 -18.69
N GLU A 376 8.51 13.64 -18.11
CA GLU A 376 7.57 14.72 -18.42
C GLU A 376 8.05 16.10 -17.91
N SER A 377 9.04 16.12 -16.99
CA SER A 377 9.74 17.33 -16.52
C SER A 377 11.05 17.60 -17.25
N ASP A 378 11.33 16.97 -18.39
CA ASP A 378 12.58 17.07 -19.18
C ASP A 378 13.85 16.64 -18.43
N LYS A 379 13.73 15.92 -17.31
CA LYS A 379 14.82 15.40 -16.48
C LYS A 379 15.29 14.01 -16.92
N VAL A 380 15.60 13.86 -18.23
CA VAL A 380 15.91 12.56 -18.86
C VAL A 380 17.04 11.81 -18.18
N MET A 381 18.09 12.51 -17.75
CA MET A 381 19.26 11.87 -17.11
C MET A 381 18.92 11.32 -15.73
N GLU A 382 18.12 12.05 -14.93
CA GLU A 382 17.64 11.56 -13.63
C GLU A 382 16.68 10.38 -13.80
N ALA A 383 15.80 10.42 -14.81
CA ALA A 383 14.91 9.32 -15.14
C ALA A 383 15.72 8.03 -15.46
N ARG A 384 16.77 8.13 -16.29
CA ARG A 384 17.67 7.01 -16.60
C ARG A 384 18.35 6.45 -15.35
N GLU A 385 18.78 7.32 -14.44
CA GLU A 385 19.38 6.90 -13.18
C GLU A 385 18.40 6.12 -12.31
N VAL A 386 17.14 6.60 -12.18
CA VAL A 386 16.09 5.90 -11.44
C VAL A 386 15.85 4.50 -12.02
N ALA A 387 15.70 4.39 -13.33
CA ALA A 387 15.48 3.11 -14.00
C ALA A 387 16.68 2.14 -13.85
N SER A 388 17.90 2.64 -13.99
CA SER A 388 19.12 1.84 -13.82
C SER A 388 19.28 1.36 -12.38
N ASN A 389 19.04 2.23 -11.40
CA ASN A 389 19.11 1.87 -9.98
C ASN A 389 18.08 0.79 -9.63
N LEU A 390 16.85 0.92 -10.13
CA LEU A 390 15.82 -0.09 -9.95
C LEU A 390 16.24 -1.44 -10.55
N ALA A 391 16.71 -1.46 -11.80
CA ALA A 391 17.14 -2.67 -12.49
C ALA A 391 18.31 -3.38 -11.76
N ASN A 392 19.18 -2.62 -11.11
CA ASN A 392 20.30 -3.17 -10.33
C ASN A 392 19.87 -3.69 -8.94
N GLN A 393 18.79 -3.18 -8.38
CA GLN A 393 18.28 -3.59 -7.05
C GLN A 393 17.41 -4.84 -7.12
N GLU A 394 16.64 -5.01 -8.19
CA GLU A 394 15.75 -6.15 -8.33
C GLU A 394 16.52 -7.43 -8.65
N LYS A 395 16.04 -8.55 -8.10
CA LYS A 395 16.67 -9.87 -8.30
C LYS A 395 15.87 -10.69 -9.31
N PRO A 396 16.55 -11.44 -10.19
CA PRO A 396 15.88 -12.23 -11.24
C PRO A 396 15.03 -13.39 -10.70
N ARG A 397 15.20 -13.74 -9.42
CA ARG A 397 14.44 -14.80 -8.76
C ARG A 397 14.05 -14.38 -7.35
N VAL A 398 12.82 -14.78 -6.96
CA VAL A 398 12.28 -14.60 -5.62
C VAL A 398 12.23 -15.96 -4.93
N GLU A 399 12.83 -16.05 -3.74
CA GLU A 399 12.75 -17.25 -2.91
C GLU A 399 11.40 -17.28 -2.18
N LEU A 400 10.57 -18.27 -2.50
CA LEU A 400 9.33 -18.53 -1.80
C LEU A 400 9.55 -19.62 -0.75
N LYS A 401 9.05 -19.35 0.47
CA LYS A 401 9.16 -20.28 1.59
C LYS A 401 8.53 -21.64 1.22
N GLY A 402 9.33 -22.70 1.32
CA GLY A 402 8.89 -24.07 1.05
C GLY A 402 9.13 -24.55 -0.38
N LEU A 403 9.64 -23.71 -1.29
CA LEU A 403 10.06 -24.12 -2.62
C LEU A 403 11.59 -24.23 -2.69
N PRO A 404 12.14 -25.33 -3.25
CA PRO A 404 13.58 -25.57 -3.32
C PRO A 404 14.30 -24.69 -4.36
N ILE A 405 13.55 -24.10 -5.28
CA ILE A 405 14.06 -23.26 -6.39
C ILE A 405 13.29 -21.96 -6.38
N GLY A 406 14.00 -20.82 -6.44
CA GLY A 406 13.37 -19.50 -6.54
C GLY A 406 12.58 -19.37 -7.85
N ASN A 407 11.41 -18.72 -7.76
CA ASN A 407 10.57 -18.41 -8.92
C ASN A 407 11.14 -17.22 -9.71
N PRO A 408 10.88 -17.12 -11.03
CA PRO A 408 11.13 -15.91 -11.78
C PRO A 408 10.48 -14.68 -11.11
N SER A 409 11.14 -13.54 -11.18
CA SER A 409 10.65 -12.30 -10.59
C SER A 409 10.05 -11.41 -11.67
N ASP A 410 8.75 -11.12 -11.57
CA ASP A 410 8.08 -10.15 -12.45
C ASP A 410 8.64 -8.74 -12.19
N SER A 411 8.88 -8.36 -10.93
CA SER A 411 9.51 -7.09 -10.56
C SER A 411 10.87 -6.87 -11.22
N TRP A 412 11.67 -7.93 -11.32
CA TRP A 412 12.94 -7.85 -12.05
C TRP A 412 12.71 -7.63 -13.54
N MET A 413 11.76 -8.33 -14.14
CA MET A 413 11.45 -8.19 -15.56
C MET A 413 10.99 -6.77 -15.87
N ASP A 414 10.07 -6.23 -15.09
CA ASP A 414 9.55 -4.86 -15.23
C ASP A 414 10.65 -3.81 -15.06
N ALA A 415 11.53 -4.00 -14.08
CA ALA A 415 12.68 -3.11 -13.87
C ALA A 415 13.68 -3.12 -15.03
N GLN A 416 13.97 -4.30 -15.61
CA GLN A 416 14.84 -4.42 -16.78
C GLN A 416 14.20 -3.81 -18.03
N GLN A 417 12.88 -4.01 -18.23
CA GLN A 417 12.13 -3.37 -19.29
C GLN A 417 12.18 -1.85 -19.17
N LEU A 418 11.95 -1.31 -17.97
CA LEU A 418 12.03 0.14 -17.72
C LEU A 418 13.41 0.70 -18.05
N ALA A 419 14.49 0.00 -17.66
CA ALA A 419 15.86 0.42 -17.98
C ALA A 419 16.13 0.42 -19.48
N ALA A 420 15.62 -0.57 -20.21
CA ALA A 420 15.72 -0.60 -21.67
C ALA A 420 14.93 0.54 -22.33
N GLN A 421 13.69 0.81 -21.88
CA GLN A 421 12.89 1.94 -22.35
C GLN A 421 13.56 3.29 -22.04
N ALA A 422 14.19 3.42 -20.87
CA ALA A 422 14.96 4.62 -20.51
C ALA A 422 16.11 4.91 -21.49
N GLY A 423 16.72 3.87 -22.06
CA GLY A 423 17.67 4.01 -23.16
C GLY A 423 17.00 4.56 -24.43
N THR A 424 15.82 4.08 -24.78
CA THR A 424 15.06 4.58 -25.94
C THR A 424 14.77 6.08 -25.82
N TYR A 425 14.24 6.52 -24.67
CA TYR A 425 13.98 7.95 -24.41
C TYR A 425 15.25 8.80 -24.33
N GLY A 426 16.35 8.21 -23.89
CA GLY A 426 17.65 8.87 -23.80
C GLY A 426 18.49 8.85 -25.07
N GLY A 427 17.97 8.30 -26.19
CA GLY A 427 18.66 8.25 -27.49
C GLY A 427 19.65 7.10 -27.66
N ASP A 428 19.81 6.21 -26.67
CA ASP A 428 20.61 4.99 -26.81
C ASP A 428 19.81 3.85 -27.45
N LEU A 429 19.42 4.06 -28.69
CA LEU A 429 18.55 3.11 -29.43
C LEU A 429 19.22 1.74 -29.66
N PRO A 430 20.53 1.65 -30.01
CA PRO A 430 21.18 0.34 -30.16
C PRO A 430 21.26 -0.44 -28.85
N GLY A 431 21.57 0.23 -27.72
CA GLY A 431 21.60 -0.39 -26.39
C GLY A 431 20.23 -0.91 -25.98
N SER A 432 19.16 -0.10 -26.22
CA SER A 432 17.78 -0.48 -25.96
C SER A 432 17.33 -1.67 -26.79
N GLU A 433 17.67 -1.71 -28.10
CA GLU A 433 17.35 -2.83 -28.97
C GLU A 433 17.96 -4.14 -28.43
N ALA A 434 19.27 -4.14 -28.15
CA ALA A 434 19.96 -5.32 -27.65
C ALA A 434 19.37 -5.79 -26.29
N ALA A 435 19.03 -4.86 -25.39
CA ALA A 435 18.43 -5.17 -24.10
C ALA A 435 17.04 -5.78 -24.26
N LEU A 436 16.17 -5.17 -25.08
CA LEU A 436 14.81 -5.68 -25.33
C LEU A 436 14.83 -7.03 -26.04
N GLU A 437 15.71 -7.24 -27.02
CA GLU A 437 15.86 -8.54 -27.69
C GLU A 437 16.27 -9.63 -26.69
N ALA A 438 17.19 -9.33 -25.78
CA ALA A 438 17.62 -10.27 -24.74
C ALA A 438 16.49 -10.59 -23.73
N LEU A 439 15.60 -9.64 -23.41
CA LEU A 439 14.45 -9.84 -22.54
C LEU A 439 13.35 -10.64 -23.27
N VAL A 440 13.05 -10.31 -24.53
CA VAL A 440 12.07 -11.04 -25.36
C VAL A 440 12.51 -12.49 -25.55
N ALA A 441 13.80 -12.76 -25.73
CA ALA A 441 14.31 -14.14 -25.81
C ALA A 441 14.05 -14.95 -24.54
N LYS A 442 14.00 -14.31 -23.36
CA LYS A 442 13.67 -14.96 -22.07
C LYS A 442 12.17 -15.12 -21.85
N ALA A 443 11.37 -14.19 -22.33
CA ALA A 443 9.92 -14.16 -22.15
C ALA A 443 9.20 -13.78 -23.46
N PRO A 444 9.20 -14.65 -24.49
CA PRO A 444 8.69 -14.32 -25.82
C PRO A 444 7.18 -14.08 -25.87
N GLY A 445 6.43 -14.59 -24.89
CA GLY A 445 4.99 -14.37 -24.73
C GLY A 445 4.62 -13.15 -23.89
N ASN A 446 5.59 -12.35 -23.42
CA ASN A 446 5.29 -11.13 -22.67
C ASN A 446 4.91 -9.99 -23.62
N VAL A 447 3.62 -9.65 -23.63
CA VAL A 447 3.04 -8.62 -24.51
C VAL A 447 3.69 -7.25 -24.28
N GLY A 448 3.90 -6.86 -23.02
CA GLY A 448 4.52 -5.58 -22.66
C GLY A 448 5.94 -5.40 -23.22
N LEU A 449 6.75 -6.47 -23.19
CA LEU A 449 8.09 -6.47 -23.80
C LEU A 449 8.03 -6.33 -25.32
N ARG A 450 7.06 -6.99 -25.97
CA ARG A 450 6.88 -6.91 -27.42
C ARG A 450 6.40 -5.52 -27.85
N VAL A 451 5.51 -4.90 -27.08
CA VAL A 451 5.08 -3.51 -27.29
C VAL A 451 6.27 -2.56 -27.11
N ALA A 452 7.05 -2.70 -26.03
CA ALA A 452 8.24 -1.88 -25.81
C ALA A 452 9.29 -2.04 -26.94
N GLN A 453 9.43 -3.26 -27.48
CA GLN A 453 10.30 -3.52 -28.63
C GLN A 453 9.77 -2.83 -29.91
N ALA A 454 8.48 -2.86 -30.15
CA ALA A 454 7.87 -2.16 -31.28
C ALA A 454 8.02 -0.64 -31.17
N ASP A 455 7.80 -0.07 -29.98
CA ASP A 455 7.98 1.37 -29.73
C ASP A 455 9.45 1.80 -29.92
N MET A 456 10.41 0.95 -29.54
CA MET A 456 11.83 1.17 -29.83
C MET A 456 12.11 1.13 -31.35
N TYR A 457 11.51 0.20 -32.11
CA TYR A 457 11.64 0.19 -33.58
C TYR A 457 11.04 1.44 -34.21
N ARG A 458 9.91 1.94 -33.70
CA ARG A 458 9.33 3.22 -34.14
C ARG A 458 10.30 4.38 -33.87
N ALA A 459 10.90 4.43 -32.68
CA ALA A 459 11.90 5.44 -32.33
C ALA A 459 13.15 5.38 -33.23
N ARG A 460 13.44 4.23 -33.83
CA ARG A 460 14.50 4.06 -34.85
C ARG A 460 14.03 4.34 -36.28
N GLU A 461 12.83 4.86 -36.46
CA GLU A 461 12.23 5.10 -37.77
C GLU A 461 12.06 3.79 -38.59
N TRP A 462 11.78 2.67 -37.90
CA TRP A 462 11.52 1.35 -38.54
C TRP A 462 10.06 0.91 -38.32
N PRO A 463 9.06 1.70 -38.72
CA PRO A 463 7.66 1.42 -38.41
C PRO A 463 7.15 0.10 -39.03
N ARG A 464 7.68 -0.35 -40.18
CA ARG A 464 7.32 -1.66 -40.75
C ARG A 464 7.79 -2.83 -39.87
N ARG A 465 8.93 -2.71 -39.18
CA ARG A 465 9.41 -3.75 -38.26
C ARG A 465 8.55 -3.75 -37.00
N ALA A 466 8.16 -2.57 -36.52
CA ALA A 466 7.23 -2.43 -35.41
C ALA A 466 5.88 -3.09 -35.75
N GLU A 467 5.31 -2.80 -36.89
CA GLU A 467 4.06 -3.38 -37.39
C GLU A 467 4.10 -4.92 -37.37
N GLY A 468 5.17 -5.52 -37.94
CA GLY A 468 5.34 -6.97 -37.91
C GLY A 468 5.34 -7.56 -36.51
N THR A 469 6.09 -6.92 -35.58
CA THR A 469 6.17 -7.32 -34.16
C THR A 469 4.80 -7.26 -33.49
N LEU A 470 4.04 -6.19 -33.71
CA LEU A 470 2.71 -6.00 -33.12
C LEU A 470 1.67 -6.97 -33.67
N LYS A 471 1.67 -7.23 -34.97
CA LYS A 471 0.79 -8.23 -35.63
C LYS A 471 1.03 -9.65 -35.11
N GLU A 472 2.29 -10.04 -34.89
CA GLU A 472 2.60 -11.33 -34.25
C GLU A 472 2.05 -11.39 -32.80
N THR A 473 2.15 -10.28 -32.07
CA THR A 473 1.75 -10.21 -30.66
C THR A 473 0.24 -10.18 -30.50
N GLU A 474 -0.49 -9.59 -31.43
CA GLU A 474 -1.97 -9.49 -31.43
C GLU A 474 -2.64 -10.85 -31.28
N THR A 475 -2.07 -11.90 -31.84
CA THR A 475 -2.61 -13.26 -31.71
C THR A 475 -2.68 -13.77 -30.27
N GLN A 476 -1.88 -13.19 -29.36
CA GLN A 476 -1.81 -13.58 -27.95
C GLN A 476 -2.70 -12.71 -27.07
N ALA A 477 -2.85 -11.43 -27.41
CA ALA A 477 -3.58 -10.46 -26.61
C ALA A 477 -4.33 -9.44 -27.50
N PRO A 478 -5.35 -9.86 -28.27
CA PRO A 478 -5.97 -9.04 -29.31
C PRO A 478 -6.72 -7.80 -28.77
N ARG A 479 -6.93 -7.70 -27.45
CA ARG A 479 -7.63 -6.57 -26.80
C ARG A 479 -6.77 -5.90 -25.74
N ASP A 480 -5.46 -6.07 -25.80
CA ASP A 480 -4.54 -5.34 -24.94
C ASP A 480 -4.45 -3.88 -25.38
N ILE A 481 -4.76 -2.95 -24.46
CA ILE A 481 -4.83 -1.52 -24.77
C ILE A 481 -3.46 -0.99 -25.22
N GLY A 482 -2.38 -1.40 -24.56
CA GLY A 482 -1.02 -0.97 -24.92
C GLY A 482 -0.64 -1.42 -26.33
N LEU A 483 -0.99 -2.65 -26.68
CA LEU A 483 -0.78 -3.20 -28.01
C LEU A 483 -1.56 -2.42 -29.09
N GLU A 484 -2.87 -2.24 -28.91
CA GLU A 484 -3.73 -1.55 -29.88
C GLU A 484 -3.32 -0.07 -30.04
N VAL A 485 -2.98 0.60 -28.95
CA VAL A 485 -2.46 1.98 -28.98
C VAL A 485 -1.13 2.05 -29.74
N SER A 486 -0.21 1.10 -29.52
CA SER A 486 1.06 1.04 -30.26
C SER A 486 0.85 0.70 -31.75
N GLN A 487 -0.13 -0.15 -32.09
CA GLN A 487 -0.56 -0.38 -33.48
C GLN A 487 -1.08 0.90 -34.15
N ALA A 488 -1.92 1.66 -33.46
CA ALA A 488 -2.45 2.92 -33.99
C ALA A 488 -1.34 3.97 -34.20
N TYR A 489 -0.39 4.09 -33.28
CA TYR A 489 0.78 4.95 -33.47
C TYR A 489 1.66 4.47 -34.63
N THR A 490 1.81 3.18 -34.79
CA THR A 490 2.59 2.59 -35.91
C THR A 490 1.89 2.86 -37.25
N ALA A 491 0.57 2.75 -37.31
CA ALA A 491 -0.23 3.10 -38.48
C ALA A 491 -0.08 4.60 -38.83
N MET A 492 -0.08 5.48 -37.80
CA MET A 492 0.19 6.92 -37.98
C MET A 492 1.58 7.17 -38.58
N ASP A 493 2.64 6.52 -38.06
CA ASP A 493 4.01 6.64 -38.58
C ASP A 493 4.12 6.14 -40.02
N LEU A 494 3.29 5.15 -40.42
CA LEU A 494 3.19 4.63 -41.75
C LEU A 494 2.26 5.42 -42.68
N GLN A 495 1.57 6.43 -42.13
CA GLN A 495 0.54 7.20 -42.83
C GLN A 495 -0.66 6.34 -43.29
N GLU A 496 -0.95 5.26 -42.56
CA GLU A 496 -2.08 4.37 -42.78
C GLU A 496 -3.29 4.86 -41.96
N TRP A 497 -3.79 6.04 -42.31
CA TRP A 497 -4.76 6.82 -41.53
C TRP A 497 -6.06 6.07 -41.26
N ARG A 498 -6.61 5.32 -42.24
CA ARG A 498 -7.83 4.51 -42.06
C ARG A 498 -7.68 3.43 -41.01
N GLN A 499 -6.49 2.81 -40.92
CA GLN A 499 -6.21 1.83 -39.89
C GLN A 499 -6.07 2.50 -38.53
N MET A 500 -5.39 3.64 -38.48
CA MET A 500 -5.24 4.44 -37.26
C MET A 500 -6.59 4.89 -36.72
N ASP A 501 -7.52 5.35 -37.58
CA ASP A 501 -8.87 5.75 -37.20
C ASP A 501 -9.68 4.60 -36.64
N ALA A 502 -9.70 3.45 -37.34
CA ALA A 502 -10.43 2.27 -36.90
C ALA A 502 -9.96 1.76 -35.52
N LEU A 503 -8.64 1.71 -35.31
CA LEU A 503 -8.06 1.33 -34.03
C LEU A 503 -8.38 2.36 -32.94
N THR A 504 -8.28 3.65 -33.25
CA THR A 504 -8.56 4.73 -32.29
C THR A 504 -10.01 4.73 -31.86
N ASP A 505 -10.95 4.56 -32.81
CA ASP A 505 -12.38 4.49 -32.51
C ASP A 505 -12.72 3.31 -31.61
N ASP A 506 -12.15 2.12 -31.87
CA ASP A 506 -12.39 0.93 -31.06
C ASP A 506 -11.84 1.09 -29.64
N VAL A 507 -10.57 1.50 -29.48
CA VAL A 507 -10.00 1.65 -28.13
C VAL A 507 -10.66 2.79 -27.35
N LEU A 508 -11.06 3.89 -28.03
CA LEU A 508 -11.74 5.02 -27.39
C LEU A 508 -13.15 4.65 -26.91
N ALA A 509 -13.90 3.89 -27.72
CA ALA A 509 -15.23 3.40 -27.33
C ALA A 509 -15.17 2.52 -26.08
N ARG A 510 -14.14 1.70 -25.96
CA ARG A 510 -13.96 0.80 -24.83
C ARG A 510 -13.30 1.45 -23.61
N ASN A 511 -12.39 2.38 -23.81
CA ASN A 511 -11.55 2.96 -22.75
C ASN A 511 -11.46 4.49 -22.84
N PRO A 512 -12.60 5.23 -22.77
CA PRO A 512 -12.62 6.68 -22.96
C PRO A 512 -11.84 7.47 -21.90
N ASP A 513 -11.64 6.88 -20.71
CA ASP A 513 -10.93 7.53 -19.59
C ASP A 513 -9.42 7.21 -19.58
N ASN A 514 -8.93 6.36 -20.51
CA ASN A 514 -7.51 6.02 -20.58
C ASN A 514 -6.72 7.17 -21.23
N ARG A 515 -5.67 7.66 -20.55
CA ARG A 515 -4.89 8.82 -21.00
C ARG A 515 -4.13 8.59 -22.30
N GLN A 516 -3.62 7.39 -22.53
CA GLN A 516 -2.93 7.06 -23.79
C GLN A 516 -3.91 7.07 -24.97
N VAL A 517 -5.11 6.52 -24.74
CA VAL A 517 -6.20 6.52 -25.73
C VAL A 517 -6.68 7.95 -26.03
N GLN A 518 -6.86 8.78 -24.98
CA GLN A 518 -7.22 10.19 -25.16
C GLN A 518 -6.14 10.96 -25.94
N ARG A 519 -4.86 10.70 -25.68
CA ARG A 519 -3.76 11.30 -26.43
C ARG A 519 -3.79 10.89 -27.90
N LEU A 520 -4.01 9.59 -28.16
CA LEU A 520 -4.12 9.07 -29.52
C LEU A 520 -5.28 9.73 -30.27
N SER A 521 -6.47 9.80 -29.66
CA SER A 521 -7.63 10.50 -30.22
C SER A 521 -7.32 11.96 -30.52
N ARG A 522 -6.65 12.67 -29.61
CA ARG A 522 -6.26 14.07 -29.83
C ARG A 522 -5.27 14.23 -30.99
N LEU A 523 -4.34 13.31 -31.18
CA LEU A 523 -3.40 13.35 -32.32
C LEU A 523 -4.12 13.15 -33.64
N ARG A 524 -5.11 12.26 -33.69
CA ARG A 524 -6.02 12.10 -34.83
C ARG A 524 -6.78 13.40 -35.10
N ASP A 525 -7.42 13.96 -34.08
CA ASP A 525 -8.18 15.21 -34.21
C ASP A 525 -7.30 16.36 -34.74
N VAL A 526 -6.02 16.42 -34.32
CA VAL A 526 -5.05 17.40 -34.82
C VAL A 526 -4.72 17.15 -36.30
N HIS A 527 -4.56 15.87 -36.69
CA HIS A 527 -4.36 15.52 -38.10
C HIS A 527 -5.52 15.98 -38.98
N ASP A 528 -6.74 15.89 -38.48
CA ASP A 528 -7.98 16.27 -39.20
C ASP A 528 -8.25 17.75 -39.24
N MET A 529 -7.43 18.60 -38.61
CA MET A 529 -7.60 20.03 -38.61
C MET A 529 -6.99 20.70 -39.87
N ALA A 530 -7.48 21.89 -40.18
CA ALA A 530 -6.77 22.78 -41.08
C ALA A 530 -5.46 23.23 -40.44
N GLU A 531 -4.40 23.40 -41.24
CA GLU A 531 -3.06 23.76 -40.78
C GLU A 531 -2.66 25.12 -41.35
N LEU A 532 -2.17 26.02 -40.51
CA LEU A 532 -1.49 27.25 -40.93
C LEU A 532 0.00 27.11 -40.57
N ARG A 533 0.82 27.05 -41.59
CA ARG A 533 2.28 27.05 -41.44
C ARG A 533 2.81 28.46 -41.72
N VAL A 534 3.56 28.99 -40.76
CA VAL A 534 4.24 30.27 -40.89
C VAL A 534 5.73 30.03 -40.64
N GLU A 535 6.51 30.33 -41.65
CA GLU A 535 7.96 30.27 -41.55
C GLU A 535 8.52 31.69 -41.69
N ALA A 536 9.37 32.10 -40.75
CA ALA A 536 10.07 33.37 -40.84
C ALA A 536 11.57 33.08 -40.62
N TYR A 537 12.37 33.71 -41.46
CA TYR A 537 13.81 33.61 -41.33
C TYR A 537 14.48 34.96 -41.39
N THR A 538 15.62 35.08 -40.79
CA THR A 538 16.56 36.20 -40.93
C THR A 538 17.96 35.65 -41.08
N GLY A 539 18.67 36.18 -42.04
CA GLY A 539 20.02 35.78 -42.35
C GLY A 539 20.98 36.96 -42.40
N LYS A 540 22.24 36.72 -42.10
CA LYS A 540 23.29 37.69 -42.33
C LYS A 540 24.51 36.91 -42.85
N SER A 541 24.89 37.21 -44.11
CA SER A 541 26.11 36.68 -44.66
C SER A 541 27.21 37.70 -44.59
N TYR A 542 28.43 37.25 -44.27
CA TYR A 542 29.66 38.04 -44.28
C TYR A 542 30.49 37.57 -45.45
N GLY A 543 30.59 38.39 -46.49
CA GLY A 543 31.57 38.13 -47.54
C GLY A 543 32.97 38.48 -47.07
N GLY A 544 33.76 37.45 -46.76
CA GLY A 544 35.19 37.57 -46.49
C GLY A 544 35.97 36.98 -47.66
N GLY A 545 36.21 37.72 -48.70
CA GLY A 545 36.96 37.21 -49.81
C GLY A 545 37.60 38.36 -50.61
N ASN A 546 38.88 38.29 -50.70
CA ASN A 546 39.75 39.08 -51.54
C ASN A 546 39.56 38.64 -53.02
N ASN A 547 38.32 38.71 -53.50
CA ASN A 547 38.05 38.36 -54.91
C ASN A 547 37.86 39.62 -55.74
N ASN A 548 38.85 39.85 -56.57
CA ASN A 548 38.83 40.90 -57.62
C ASN A 548 37.80 40.67 -58.73
N ASP A 549 36.77 39.85 -58.52
CA ASP A 549 35.70 39.66 -59.48
C ASP A 549 34.68 40.77 -59.34
N ALA A 550 34.63 41.62 -60.31
CA ALA A 550 33.65 42.69 -60.43
C ALA A 550 32.23 42.07 -60.48
N GLY A 551 31.54 42.05 -59.34
CA GLY A 551 30.19 41.55 -59.20
C GLY A 551 29.96 40.62 -58.01
N ALA A 552 30.99 40.26 -57.22
CA ALA A 552 30.81 39.47 -56.02
C ALA A 552 30.16 40.30 -54.90
N VAL A 553 28.98 39.90 -54.47
CA VAL A 553 28.30 40.51 -53.33
C VAL A 553 29.06 40.13 -52.04
N SER A 554 29.60 41.12 -51.35
CA SER A 554 30.46 40.90 -50.20
C SER A 554 29.72 40.74 -48.85
N GLY A 555 28.42 40.63 -48.88
CA GLY A 555 27.59 40.41 -47.71
C GLY A 555 26.10 40.69 -47.99
N SER A 556 25.22 40.08 -47.22
CA SER A 556 23.79 40.37 -47.34
C SER A 556 23.12 40.34 -45.96
N ARG A 557 22.05 41.10 -45.82
CA ARG A 557 21.04 40.93 -44.80
C ARG A 557 19.75 40.53 -45.49
N ASP A 558 19.24 39.39 -45.07
CA ASP A 558 18.02 38.85 -45.64
C ASP A 558 17.03 38.51 -44.54
N TRP A 559 15.78 38.68 -44.81
CA TRP A 559 14.70 38.18 -44.01
C TRP A 559 13.51 37.84 -44.93
N GLY A 560 12.73 36.89 -44.48
CA GLY A 560 11.53 36.50 -45.20
C GLY A 560 10.50 35.90 -44.27
N ILE A 561 9.27 35.93 -44.69
CA ILE A 561 8.14 35.27 -44.07
C ILE A 561 7.34 34.58 -45.16
N GLU A 562 6.97 33.35 -44.90
CA GLU A 562 6.09 32.55 -45.74
C GLU A 562 4.95 32.02 -44.89
N SER A 563 3.73 32.10 -45.41
CA SER A 563 2.54 31.60 -44.77
C SER A 563 1.80 30.68 -45.74
N VAL A 564 1.52 29.47 -45.33
CA VAL A 564 0.79 28.47 -46.12
C VAL A 564 -0.36 27.96 -45.30
N ILE A 565 -1.58 28.02 -45.82
CA ILE A 565 -2.75 27.41 -45.22
C ILE A 565 -3.09 26.11 -45.97
N TYR A 566 -3.30 25.02 -45.22
CA TYR A 566 -3.74 23.72 -45.73
C TYR A 566 -5.18 23.47 -45.29
N THR A 567 -5.98 22.86 -46.15
CA THR A 567 -7.30 22.34 -45.77
C THR A 567 -7.19 21.17 -44.81
N PRO A 568 -8.27 20.81 -44.10
CA PRO A 568 -8.39 19.45 -43.54
C PRO A 568 -8.08 18.39 -44.61
N PRO A 569 -7.65 17.17 -44.19
CA PRO A 569 -7.42 16.08 -45.14
C PRO A 569 -8.69 15.77 -45.96
N ILE A 570 -8.52 15.51 -47.23
CA ILE A 570 -9.55 15.03 -48.15
C ILE A 570 -9.24 13.57 -48.41
N ASP A 571 -10.17 12.67 -48.08
CA ASP A 571 -9.96 11.23 -48.19
C ASP A 571 -8.67 10.76 -47.45
N GLU A 572 -8.41 11.39 -46.26
CA GLU A 572 -7.32 11.14 -45.31
C GLU A 572 -5.90 11.50 -45.81
N ASP A 573 -5.66 11.51 -47.13
CA ASP A 573 -4.31 11.63 -47.71
C ASP A 573 -4.04 12.98 -48.41
N TRP A 574 -5.06 13.67 -48.87
CA TRP A 574 -4.90 14.85 -49.71
C TRP A 574 -5.26 16.16 -49.01
N ARG A 575 -4.41 17.17 -49.18
CA ARG A 575 -4.70 18.54 -48.69
C ARG A 575 -4.53 19.54 -49.82
N LEU A 576 -5.50 20.41 -50.01
CA LEU A 576 -5.31 21.61 -50.81
C LEU A 576 -4.59 22.65 -49.98
N PHE A 577 -3.74 23.43 -50.63
CA PHE A 577 -3.05 24.51 -49.93
C PHE A 577 -3.02 25.79 -50.77
N ALA A 578 -2.90 26.91 -50.08
CA ALA A 578 -2.59 28.23 -50.68
C ALA A 578 -1.58 28.92 -49.77
N GLY A 579 -0.61 29.58 -50.37
CA GLY A 579 0.42 30.25 -49.63
C GLY A 579 0.82 31.59 -50.24
N ALA A 580 1.38 32.43 -49.41
CA ALA A 580 2.01 33.68 -49.84
C ALA A 580 3.27 33.92 -49.02
N GLY A 581 4.28 34.46 -49.66
CA GLY A 581 5.54 34.75 -48.99
C GLY A 581 6.06 36.12 -49.40
N TYR A 582 6.83 36.73 -48.53
CA TYR A 582 7.58 37.92 -48.78
C TYR A 582 9.01 37.73 -48.30
N ALA A 583 9.97 38.04 -49.16
CA ALA A 583 11.37 37.99 -48.82
C ALA A 583 12.09 39.21 -49.33
N THR A 584 13.06 39.70 -48.59
CA THR A 584 13.95 40.78 -48.97
C THR A 584 15.39 40.42 -48.67
N ALA A 585 16.28 40.83 -49.52
CA ALA A 585 17.72 40.71 -49.32
C ALA A 585 18.38 42.04 -49.67
N ASP A 586 19.04 42.64 -48.68
CA ASP A 586 19.85 43.84 -48.81
C ASP A 586 21.29 43.44 -48.98
N PHE A 587 21.84 43.74 -50.12
CA PHE A 587 23.26 43.52 -50.42
C PHE A 587 24.10 44.71 -50.04
N GLN A 588 25.38 44.54 -49.79
CA GLN A 588 26.32 45.61 -49.49
C GLN A 588 26.34 46.59 -50.66
N GLU A 589 26.26 47.89 -50.39
CA GLU A 589 26.11 49.03 -51.33
C GLU A 589 24.68 49.46 -51.67
N GLY A 590 23.70 49.07 -50.90
CA GLY A 590 22.33 49.64 -51.01
C GLY A 590 21.49 49.12 -52.17
N THR A 591 21.90 48.01 -52.78
CA THR A 591 21.10 47.32 -53.78
C THR A 591 20.18 46.28 -53.10
N GLY A 592 18.99 46.69 -52.66
CA GLY A 592 17.94 45.81 -52.16
C GLY A 592 17.25 45.07 -53.32
N GLN A 593 17.04 43.75 -53.19
CA GLN A 593 16.16 42.99 -54.08
C GLN A 593 14.97 42.45 -53.30
N HIS A 594 13.76 42.71 -53.77
CA HIS A 594 12.53 42.15 -53.24
C HIS A 594 12.10 40.98 -54.12
N ARG A 595 11.75 39.83 -53.50
CA ARG A 595 11.20 38.68 -54.20
C ARG A 595 9.84 38.33 -53.58
N TRP A 596 8.91 38.01 -54.44
CA TRP A 596 7.53 37.61 -54.10
C TRP A 596 7.35 36.10 -54.24
#